data_f7c6f119024ef160d26b9adf50fa1283
#
_entry.id   f7c6f119024ef160d26b9adf50fa1283
#
_cell.length_a   1.000
_cell.length_b   1.000
_cell.length_c   1.000
_cell.angle_alpha   90.00
_cell.angle_beta   90.00
_cell.angle_gamma   90.00
#
_symmetry.space_group_name_H-M   'P 1'
#
loop_
_entity.id
_entity.type
_entity.pdbx_description
1 polymer ?
#
loop_
_entity_poly.entity_id
_entity_poly.type
_entity_poly.pdbx_seq_one_letter_code
_entity_poly.pdbx_strand_id
1 'polypeptide(L)'
;MKLNAQNQKDWADQQRRERNAQSAADQEEEKCYAAQEEAVLRMRGMLEDENAARVAAHHRSIVDENKRMAQQKRDRENAWKND
;
A
#
# COMPACT_ATOMS: atom_id res chain seq x y z
N MET A 1 -26.14 -23.79 51.49
CA MET A 1 -26.96 -23.26 50.34
C MET A 1 -26.61 -21.87 49.94
N LYS A 2 -26.45 -20.92 50.85
CA LYS A 2 -26.07 -19.53 50.50
C LYS A 2 -24.67 -19.44 49.86
N LEU A 3 -23.73 -20.29 50.26
CA LEU A 3 -22.36 -20.35 49.70
C LEU A 3 -22.35 -20.79 48.22
N ASN A 4 -23.19 -21.77 47.87
CA ASN A 4 -23.27 -22.26 46.50
C ASN A 4 -23.86 -21.25 45.53
N ALA A 5 -24.89 -20.52 45.96
CA ALA A 5 -25.49 -19.45 45.14
C ALA A 5 -24.51 -18.31 44.93
N GLN A 6 -23.75 -17.93 45.95
CA GLN A 6 -22.74 -16.89 45.87
C GLN A 6 -21.57 -17.32 44.96
N ASN A 7 -21.14 -18.56 45.11
CA ASN A 7 -20.06 -19.11 44.26
C ASN A 7 -20.47 -19.19 42.78
N GLN A 8 -21.74 -19.56 42.50
CA GLN A 8 -22.25 -19.59 41.13
C GLN A 8 -22.32 -18.20 40.52
N LYS A 9 -22.73 -17.21 41.31
CA LYS A 9 -22.77 -15.83 40.86
C LYS A 9 -21.37 -15.28 40.56
N ASP A 10 -20.43 -15.54 41.47
CA ASP A 10 -19.05 -15.10 41.31
C ASP A 10 -18.41 -15.76 40.08
N TRP A 11 -18.68 -17.05 39.87
CA TRP A 11 -18.21 -17.76 38.69
C TRP A 11 -18.79 -17.19 37.42
N ALA A 12 -20.11 -16.90 37.38
CA ALA A 12 -20.75 -16.32 36.20
C ALA A 12 -20.22 -14.93 35.91
N ASP A 13 -20.01 -14.11 36.94
CA ASP A 13 -19.43 -12.77 36.78
C ASP A 13 -17.98 -12.83 36.23
N GLN A 14 -17.20 -13.77 36.73
CA GLN A 14 -15.82 -14.00 36.25
C GLN A 14 -15.81 -14.43 34.77
N GLN A 15 -16.68 -15.37 34.40
CA GLN A 15 -16.82 -15.83 33.03
C GLN A 15 -17.20 -14.69 32.08
N ARG A 16 -18.10 -13.81 32.54
CA ARG A 16 -18.51 -12.64 31.74
C ARG A 16 -17.34 -11.67 31.54
N ARG A 17 -16.58 -11.41 32.61
CA ARG A 17 -15.39 -10.54 32.53
C ARG A 17 -14.35 -11.10 31.55
N GLU A 18 -14.10 -12.40 31.64
CA GLU A 18 -13.16 -13.08 30.75
C GLU A 18 -13.60 -13.03 29.30
N ARG A 19 -14.89 -13.26 29.02
CA ARG A 19 -15.43 -13.14 27.65
C ARG A 19 -15.35 -11.71 27.12
N ASN A 20 -15.65 -10.73 27.95
CA ASN A 20 -15.57 -9.33 27.56
C ASN A 20 -14.12 -8.91 27.27
N ALA A 21 -13.19 -9.37 28.11
CA ALA A 21 -11.75 -9.11 27.91
C ALA A 21 -11.26 -9.77 26.62
N GLN A 22 -11.68 -11.01 26.35
CA GLN A 22 -11.31 -11.72 25.12
C GLN A 22 -11.90 -11.04 23.89
N SER A 23 -13.16 -10.62 23.95
CA SER A 23 -13.81 -9.88 22.86
C SER A 23 -13.11 -8.57 22.57
N ALA A 24 -12.71 -7.84 23.61
CA ALA A 24 -11.95 -6.59 23.45
C ALA A 24 -10.58 -6.83 22.82
N ALA A 25 -9.89 -7.90 23.26
CA ALA A 25 -8.61 -8.29 22.68
C ALA A 25 -8.73 -8.68 21.20
N ASP A 26 -9.77 -9.43 20.86
CA ASP A 26 -10.06 -9.83 19.48
C ASP A 26 -10.35 -8.62 18.59
N GLN A 27 -11.10 -7.64 19.10
CA GLN A 27 -11.39 -6.41 18.36
C GLN A 27 -10.12 -5.59 18.12
N GLU A 28 -9.23 -5.50 19.10
CA GLU A 28 -7.96 -4.81 18.94
C GLU A 28 -7.07 -5.51 17.92
N GLU A 29 -7.03 -6.83 17.93
CA GLU A 29 -6.30 -7.64 16.97
C GLU A 29 -6.82 -7.41 15.55
N GLU A 30 -8.15 -7.43 15.36
CA GLU A 30 -8.77 -7.13 14.06
C GLU A 30 -8.42 -5.73 13.55
N LYS A 31 -8.44 -4.73 14.44
CA LYS A 31 -8.04 -3.37 14.08
C LYS A 31 -6.58 -3.29 13.64
N CYS A 32 -5.70 -4.02 14.33
CA CYS A 32 -4.29 -4.09 13.96
C CYS A 32 -4.10 -4.72 12.58
N TYR A 33 -4.78 -5.82 12.29
CA TYR A 33 -4.72 -6.45 10.98
C TYR A 33 -5.27 -5.55 9.88
N ALA A 34 -6.40 -4.88 10.12
CA ALA A 34 -6.98 -3.95 9.17
C ALA A 34 -6.04 -2.78 8.87
N ALA A 35 -5.38 -2.24 9.89
CA ALA A 35 -4.41 -1.18 9.74
C ALA A 35 -3.18 -1.63 8.95
N GLN A 36 -2.69 -2.85 9.18
CA GLN A 36 -1.57 -3.43 8.45
C GLN A 36 -1.92 -3.66 6.98
N GLU A 37 -3.11 -4.20 6.69
CA GLU A 37 -3.59 -4.40 5.32
C GLU A 37 -3.71 -3.07 4.59
N GLU A 38 -4.25 -2.05 5.23
CA GLU A 38 -4.37 -0.72 4.66
C GLU A 38 -3.00 -0.12 4.36
N ALA A 39 -2.04 -0.28 5.26
CA ALA A 39 -0.67 0.20 5.06
C ALA A 39 0.01 -0.51 3.88
N VAL A 40 -0.19 -1.82 3.74
CA VAL A 40 0.35 -2.61 2.61
C VAL A 40 -0.26 -2.15 1.30
N LEU A 41 -1.58 -1.93 1.25
CA LEU A 41 -2.27 -1.45 0.04
C LEU A 41 -1.80 -0.05 -0.34
N ARG A 42 -1.61 0.83 0.64
CA ARG A 42 -1.08 2.18 0.42
C ARG A 42 0.34 2.15 -0.15
N MET A 43 1.19 1.32 0.43
CA MET A 43 2.58 1.15 -0.03
C MET A 43 2.63 0.60 -1.45
N ARG A 44 1.78 -0.40 -1.75
CA ARG A 44 1.68 -0.96 -3.11
C ARG A 44 1.26 0.11 -4.11
N GLY A 45 0.25 0.92 -3.78
CA GLY A 45 -0.20 2.02 -4.63
C GLY A 45 0.91 3.03 -4.90
N MET A 46 1.67 3.41 -3.88
CA MET A 46 2.82 4.31 -4.02
C MET A 46 3.90 3.73 -4.92
N LEU A 47 4.21 2.44 -4.78
CA LEU A 47 5.20 1.77 -5.62
C LEU A 47 4.73 1.66 -7.07
N GLU A 48 3.45 1.40 -7.29
CA GLU A 48 2.87 1.37 -8.63
C GLU A 48 2.93 2.75 -9.29
N ASP A 49 2.62 3.81 -8.55
CA ASP A 49 2.70 5.19 -9.04
C ASP A 49 4.14 5.59 -9.37
N GLU A 50 5.10 5.26 -8.51
CA GLU A 50 6.51 5.48 -8.77
C GLU A 50 6.99 4.74 -10.02
N ASN A 51 6.59 3.50 -10.17
CA ASN A 51 6.94 2.70 -11.34
C ASN A 51 6.36 3.29 -12.62
N ALA A 52 5.08 3.69 -12.59
CA ALA A 52 4.41 4.34 -13.72
C ALA A 52 5.12 5.65 -14.11
N ALA A 53 5.51 6.45 -13.12
CA ALA A 53 6.25 7.69 -13.35
C ALA A 53 7.63 7.42 -13.98
N ARG A 54 8.32 6.40 -13.52
CA ARG A 54 9.62 5.98 -14.04
C ARG A 54 9.53 5.51 -15.49
N VAL A 55 8.52 4.69 -15.79
CA VAL A 55 8.27 4.19 -17.15
C VAL A 55 7.93 5.36 -18.09
N ALA A 56 7.08 6.29 -17.64
CA ALA A 56 6.73 7.46 -18.43
C ALA A 56 7.92 8.37 -18.70
N ALA A 57 8.79 8.58 -17.70
CA ALA A 57 10.00 9.38 -17.85
C ALA A 57 10.99 8.71 -18.82
N HIS A 58 11.15 7.41 -18.73
CA HIS A 58 11.99 6.64 -19.63
C HIS A 58 11.49 6.72 -21.08
N HIS A 59 10.18 6.58 -21.26
CA HIS A 59 9.57 6.71 -22.59
C HIS A 59 9.78 8.10 -23.18
N ARG A 60 9.58 9.16 -22.39
CA ARG A 60 9.85 10.55 -22.85
C ARG A 60 11.30 10.75 -23.23
N SER A 61 12.21 10.19 -22.46
CA SER A 61 13.65 10.25 -22.75
C SER A 61 13.98 9.62 -24.10
N ILE A 62 13.40 8.45 -24.38
CA ILE A 62 13.59 7.76 -25.68
C ILE A 62 13.03 8.59 -26.82
N VAL A 63 11.82 9.13 -26.66
CA VAL A 63 11.18 9.97 -27.70
C VAL A 63 12.00 11.22 -27.97
N ASP A 64 12.49 11.89 -26.92
CA ASP A 64 13.30 13.11 -27.06
C ASP A 64 14.63 12.80 -27.76
N GLU A 65 15.27 11.69 -27.40
CA GLU A 65 16.52 11.26 -28.04
C GLU A 65 16.31 10.92 -29.52
N ASN A 66 15.22 10.24 -29.84
CA ASN A 66 14.88 9.92 -31.22
C ASN A 66 14.62 11.18 -32.04
N LYS A 67 13.94 12.18 -31.48
CA LYS A 67 13.74 13.49 -32.12
C LYS A 67 15.06 14.20 -32.37
N ARG A 68 15.96 14.17 -31.39
CA ARG A 68 17.28 14.78 -31.50
C ARG A 68 18.09 14.11 -32.60
N MET A 69 18.12 12.79 -32.67
CA MET A 69 18.82 12.04 -33.70
C MET A 69 18.22 12.29 -35.08
N ALA A 70 16.89 12.36 -35.19
CA ALA A 70 16.24 12.68 -36.46
C ALA A 70 16.58 14.09 -36.93
N GLN A 71 16.67 15.04 -36.01
CA GLN A 71 17.07 16.42 -36.34
C GLN A 71 18.52 16.49 -36.79
N GLN A 72 19.41 15.81 -36.11
CA GLN A 72 20.85 15.72 -36.51
C GLN A 72 21.01 15.13 -37.91
N LYS A 73 20.20 14.10 -38.20
CA LYS A 73 20.22 13.48 -39.54
C LYS A 73 19.75 14.46 -40.60
N ARG A 74 18.67 15.20 -40.35
CA ARG A 74 18.20 16.22 -41.29
C ARG A 74 19.20 17.34 -41.49
N ASP A 75 19.85 17.79 -40.43
CA ASP A 75 20.88 18.82 -40.49
C ASP A 75 22.06 18.38 -41.32
N ARG A 76 22.52 17.14 -41.19
CA ARG A 76 23.60 16.56 -42.00
C ARG A 76 23.19 16.46 -43.46
N GLU A 77 21.97 16.02 -43.75
CA GLU A 77 21.47 15.94 -45.13
C GLU A 77 21.34 17.32 -45.76
N ASN A 78 20.88 18.31 -45.01
CA ASN A 78 20.77 19.69 -45.50
C ASN A 78 22.15 20.33 -45.75
N ALA A 79 23.10 20.09 -44.86
CA ALA A 79 24.46 20.55 -45.05
C ALA A 79 25.07 19.96 -46.33
N TRP A 80 24.80 18.69 -46.59
CA TRP A 80 25.25 18.00 -47.78
C TRP A 80 24.64 18.57 -49.06
N LYS A 81 23.35 18.91 -49.03
CA LYS A 81 22.66 19.46 -50.18
C LYS A 81 23.02 20.91 -50.49
N ASN A 82 23.48 21.67 -49.50
CA ASN A 82 23.83 23.08 -49.65
C ASN A 82 25.26 23.33 -50.10
N ASP A 83 26.05 22.27 -50.10
CA ASP A 83 27.41 22.29 -50.66
C ASP A 83 27.37 22.00 -52.16
#